data_f45678128f27dce342851b7c0d5e5f66
#
_entry.id   f45678128f27dce342851b7c0d5e5f66
#
_cell.length_a   1.000
_cell.length_b   1.000
_cell.length_c   1.000
_cell.angle_alpha   90.00
_cell.angle_beta   90.00
_cell.angle_gamma   90.00
#
_symmetry.space_group_name_H-M   'P 1'
#
loop_
_entity.id
_entity.type
_entity.pdbx_description
1 polymer ?
#
loop_
_entity_poly.entity_id
_entity_poly.type
_entity_poly.pdbx_seq_one_letter_code
_entity_poly.pdbx_strand_id
1 'polypeptide(L)'
;MVWLQALIGLIILLIAGDILVRGAVNFSLRIKIPAFIVSLTVVALGTSAPELLVAIRATLDNSPGIALGNVVGSNIANVLLVLGIPALIAGINTSECKTVKNYVFMMLATLVFLSLAFLGSFSVSEGIIFLILLTLFLSIAVRDSLKGKAEVSYLEVETVDPNLARWKIMLFLSLGLIGLPIGADILVKNASLIATSYGISDEVVGLTLVAVGTSLPELATTLMAAVRRQADVALGNVIGSNIFNILAIVGITTMFGDIPISSSFYEFDFWIMLGAGIVLFPFVFMGLSINRLWGAFLTLAYASYLYLTIQ
;
A
#
# COMPACT_ATOMS: atom_id res chain seq x y z
N MET A 1 19.66 24.28 -0.64
CA MET A 1 19.39 23.35 -1.77
C MET A 1 18.55 22.15 -1.35
N VAL A 2 18.80 21.54 -0.18
CA VAL A 2 18.10 20.34 0.31
C VAL A 2 16.58 20.53 0.42
N TRP A 3 16.11 21.64 0.99
CA TRP A 3 14.66 21.97 1.08
C TRP A 3 13.98 22.06 -0.29
N LEU A 4 14.68 22.64 -1.30
CA LEU A 4 14.14 22.71 -2.65
C LEU A 4 14.04 21.33 -3.29
N GLN A 5 15.03 20.48 -3.07
CA GLN A 5 15.04 19.11 -3.58
C GLN A 5 13.94 18.26 -2.91
N ALA A 6 13.73 18.40 -1.58
CA ALA A 6 12.62 17.76 -0.89
C ALA A 6 11.27 18.21 -1.46
N LEU A 7 11.09 19.51 -1.71
CA LEU A 7 9.88 20.03 -2.34
C LEU A 7 9.67 19.48 -3.76
N ILE A 8 10.73 19.38 -4.56
CA ILE A 8 10.68 18.78 -5.91
C ILE A 8 10.26 17.31 -5.80
N GLY A 9 10.84 16.53 -4.88
CA GLY A 9 10.45 15.14 -4.63
C GLY A 9 8.96 15.02 -4.31
N LEU A 10 8.44 15.87 -3.43
CA LEU A 10 7.02 15.92 -3.08
C LEU A 10 6.13 16.26 -4.29
N ILE A 11 6.52 17.24 -5.09
CA ILE A 11 5.78 17.62 -6.30
C ILE A 11 5.75 16.47 -7.31
N ILE A 12 6.89 15.81 -7.56
CA ILE A 12 6.97 14.64 -8.45
C ILE A 12 6.03 13.55 -7.93
N LEU A 13 6.06 13.27 -6.63
CA LEU A 13 5.26 12.24 -5.98
C LEU A 13 3.76 12.49 -6.17
N LEU A 14 3.30 13.70 -5.92
CA LEU A 14 1.88 14.07 -6.09
C LEU A 14 1.45 14.05 -7.56
N ILE A 15 2.27 14.56 -8.48
CA ILE A 15 1.98 14.52 -9.92
C ILE A 15 1.94 13.09 -10.43
N ALA A 16 2.90 12.26 -10.03
CA ALA A 16 2.96 10.86 -10.44
C ALA A 16 1.75 10.07 -9.91
N GLY A 17 1.34 10.31 -8.66
CA GLY A 17 0.12 9.73 -8.07
C GLY A 17 -1.14 10.13 -8.83
N ASP A 18 -1.26 11.42 -9.18
CA ASP A 18 -2.37 11.94 -9.97
C ASP A 18 -2.46 11.28 -11.36
N ILE A 19 -1.33 11.21 -12.06
CA ILE A 19 -1.23 10.59 -13.39
C ILE A 19 -1.54 9.09 -13.29
N LEU A 20 -1.07 8.40 -12.25
CA LEU A 20 -1.34 6.99 -12.04
C LEU A 20 -2.83 6.71 -11.81
N VAL A 21 -3.50 7.50 -10.96
CA VAL A 21 -4.94 7.37 -10.72
C VAL A 21 -5.74 7.57 -12.02
N ARG A 22 -5.42 8.60 -12.79
CA ARG A 22 -6.04 8.83 -14.11
C ARG A 22 -5.79 7.65 -15.06
N GLY A 23 -4.57 7.14 -15.09
CA GLY A 23 -4.21 5.98 -15.89
C GLY A 23 -5.01 4.74 -15.49
N ALA A 24 -5.12 4.44 -14.20
CA ALA A 24 -5.83 3.29 -13.66
C ALA A 24 -7.33 3.34 -13.96
N VAL A 25 -7.98 4.51 -13.74
CA VAL A 25 -9.42 4.68 -14.02
C VAL A 25 -9.70 4.56 -15.52
N ASN A 26 -8.94 5.23 -16.39
CA ASN A 26 -9.13 5.13 -17.85
C ASN A 26 -8.79 3.72 -18.38
N PHE A 27 -7.82 3.03 -17.78
CA PHE A 27 -7.51 1.63 -18.10
C PHE A 27 -8.68 0.73 -17.74
N SER A 28 -9.23 0.87 -16.53
CA SER A 28 -10.37 0.07 -16.06
C SER A 28 -11.58 0.19 -17.00
N LEU A 29 -11.92 1.40 -17.43
CA LEU A 29 -12.99 1.66 -18.39
C LEU A 29 -12.72 1.01 -19.75
N ARG A 30 -11.47 1.12 -20.22
CA ARG A 30 -11.08 0.58 -21.51
C ARG A 30 -11.17 -0.94 -21.61
N ILE A 31 -10.79 -1.64 -20.54
CA ILE A 31 -10.86 -3.11 -20.46
C ILE A 31 -12.17 -3.61 -19.86
N LYS A 32 -13.06 -2.69 -19.44
CA LYS A 32 -14.36 -2.99 -18.82
C LYS A 32 -14.23 -3.82 -17.54
N ILE A 33 -13.26 -3.46 -16.70
CA ILE A 33 -13.01 -4.07 -15.40
C ILE A 33 -13.16 -2.96 -14.34
N PRO A 34 -13.79 -3.24 -13.18
CA PRO A 34 -13.92 -2.24 -12.11
C PRO A 34 -12.60 -1.58 -11.73
N ALA A 35 -12.61 -0.26 -11.50
CA ALA A 35 -11.42 0.51 -11.13
C ALA A 35 -10.77 -0.04 -9.86
N PHE A 36 -11.59 -0.54 -8.92
CA PHE A 36 -11.12 -1.24 -7.72
C PHE A 36 -10.19 -2.42 -8.05
N ILE A 37 -10.55 -3.28 -9.01
CA ILE A 37 -9.71 -4.44 -9.37
C ILE A 37 -8.39 -4.02 -10.03
N VAL A 38 -8.43 -2.99 -10.88
CA VAL A 38 -7.21 -2.44 -11.48
C VAL A 38 -6.30 -1.86 -10.40
N SER A 39 -6.86 -1.14 -9.44
CA SER A 39 -6.09 -0.60 -8.32
C SER A 39 -5.55 -1.70 -7.40
N LEU A 40 -6.41 -2.67 -7.06
CA LEU A 40 -6.06 -3.83 -6.24
C LEU A 40 -4.90 -4.67 -6.82
N THR A 41 -4.71 -4.65 -8.14
CA THR A 41 -3.68 -5.46 -8.82
C THR A 41 -2.57 -4.61 -9.40
N VAL A 42 -2.84 -3.86 -10.47
CA VAL A 42 -1.80 -3.14 -11.23
C VAL A 42 -1.19 -2.02 -10.40
N VAL A 43 -2.03 -1.22 -9.73
CA VAL A 43 -1.52 -0.09 -8.95
C VAL A 43 -0.80 -0.60 -7.70
N ALA A 44 -1.45 -1.46 -6.91
CA ALA A 44 -0.89 -1.99 -5.68
C ALA A 44 0.42 -2.75 -5.90
N LEU A 45 0.50 -3.64 -6.91
CA LEU A 45 1.75 -4.32 -7.26
C LEU A 45 2.86 -3.33 -7.64
N GLY A 46 2.50 -2.30 -8.40
CA GLY A 46 3.48 -1.32 -8.86
C GLY A 46 3.98 -0.39 -7.77
N THR A 47 3.12 0.02 -6.84
CA THR A 47 3.50 0.86 -5.70
C THR A 47 4.28 0.08 -4.65
N SER A 48 3.98 -1.22 -4.46
CA SER A 48 4.71 -2.10 -3.52
C SER A 48 5.99 -2.73 -4.11
N ALA A 49 6.38 -2.37 -5.34
CA ALA A 49 7.64 -2.84 -5.92
C ALA A 49 8.89 -2.36 -5.14
N PRO A 50 8.97 -1.12 -4.63
CA PRO A 50 10.06 -0.67 -3.77
C PRO A 50 10.21 -1.53 -2.50
N GLU A 51 9.09 -1.87 -1.84
CA GLU A 51 9.07 -2.72 -0.66
C GLU A 51 9.64 -4.11 -0.95
N LEU A 52 9.29 -4.69 -2.11
CA LEU A 52 9.85 -5.98 -2.54
C LEU A 52 11.36 -5.90 -2.69
N LEU A 53 11.88 -4.86 -3.34
CA LEU A 53 13.31 -4.67 -3.54
C LEU A 53 14.05 -4.49 -2.21
N VAL A 54 13.47 -3.71 -1.28
CA VAL A 54 14.02 -3.52 0.07
C VAL A 54 14.06 -4.86 0.81
N ALA A 55 12.99 -5.65 0.79
CA ALA A 55 12.92 -6.94 1.48
C ALA A 55 13.94 -7.95 0.91
N ILE A 56 14.05 -8.07 -0.42
CA ILE A 56 15.06 -8.95 -1.06
C ILE A 56 16.46 -8.49 -0.68
N ARG A 57 16.73 -7.19 -0.79
CA ARG A 57 18.07 -6.65 -0.48
C ARG A 57 18.45 -6.90 0.98
N ALA A 58 17.54 -6.62 1.92
CA ALA A 58 17.77 -6.85 3.33
C ALA A 58 18.09 -8.33 3.64
N THR A 59 17.38 -9.26 2.98
CA THR A 59 17.64 -10.69 3.15
C THR A 59 19.00 -11.10 2.58
N LEU A 60 19.37 -10.61 1.40
CA LEU A 60 20.69 -10.86 0.79
C LEU A 60 21.84 -10.26 1.62
N ASP A 61 21.60 -9.12 2.26
CA ASP A 61 22.57 -8.45 3.15
C ASP A 61 22.58 -9.05 4.59
N ASN A 62 21.98 -10.25 4.79
CA ASN A 62 21.87 -10.95 6.08
C ASN A 62 21.17 -10.15 7.19
N SER A 63 20.20 -9.32 6.81
CA SER A 63 19.39 -8.50 7.71
C SER A 63 17.88 -8.80 7.55
N PRO A 64 17.45 -10.07 7.66
CA PRO A 64 16.07 -10.49 7.36
C PRO A 64 15.02 -9.85 8.27
N GLY A 65 15.40 -9.39 9.47
CA GLY A 65 14.52 -8.63 10.36
C GLY A 65 14.03 -7.32 9.73
N ILE A 66 14.85 -6.68 8.88
CA ILE A 66 14.44 -5.48 8.12
C ILE A 66 13.39 -5.87 7.07
N ALA A 67 13.52 -7.04 6.42
CA ALA A 67 12.53 -7.51 5.46
C ALA A 67 11.18 -7.74 6.12
N LEU A 68 11.14 -8.40 7.28
CA LEU A 68 9.92 -8.63 8.04
C LEU A 68 9.31 -7.31 8.56
N GLY A 69 10.14 -6.45 9.14
CA GLY A 69 9.72 -5.14 9.62
C GLY A 69 9.13 -4.27 8.52
N ASN A 70 9.73 -4.29 7.33
CA ASN A 70 9.19 -3.59 6.15
C ASN A 70 7.79 -4.12 5.78
N VAL A 71 7.60 -5.44 5.70
CA VAL A 71 6.29 -6.03 5.37
C VAL A 71 5.23 -5.71 6.42
N VAL A 72 5.52 -5.94 7.69
CA VAL A 72 4.57 -5.71 8.79
C VAL A 72 4.29 -4.21 8.95
N GLY A 73 5.34 -3.39 8.96
CA GLY A 73 5.24 -1.93 9.07
C GLY A 73 4.45 -1.31 7.92
N SER A 74 4.70 -1.73 6.66
CA SER A 74 3.94 -1.24 5.51
C SER A 74 2.46 -1.65 5.57
N ASN A 75 2.13 -2.85 6.07
CA ASN A 75 0.72 -3.24 6.26
C ASN A 75 0.01 -2.38 7.31
N ILE A 76 0.69 -2.04 8.40
CA ILE A 76 0.17 -1.11 9.42
C ILE A 76 0.03 0.29 8.82
N ALA A 77 1.08 0.78 8.15
CA ALA A 77 1.10 2.11 7.53
C ALA A 77 0.01 2.26 6.46
N ASN A 78 -0.21 1.25 5.64
CA ASN A 78 -1.23 1.28 4.59
C ASN A 78 -2.63 1.52 5.14
N VAL A 79 -2.98 0.95 6.27
CA VAL A 79 -4.28 1.17 6.88
C VAL A 79 -4.31 2.46 7.69
N LEU A 80 -3.34 2.69 8.56
CA LEU A 80 -3.40 3.78 9.53
C LEU A 80 -2.95 5.12 8.93
N LEU A 81 -1.89 5.14 8.12
CA LEU A 81 -1.33 6.37 7.55
C LEU A 81 -1.89 6.65 6.14
N VAL A 82 -1.81 5.63 5.24
CA VAL A 82 -2.13 5.78 3.82
C VAL A 82 -3.64 5.97 3.58
N LEU A 83 -4.52 5.48 4.46
CA LEU A 83 -5.94 5.88 4.48
C LEU A 83 -6.17 7.07 5.40
N GLY A 84 -5.44 7.18 6.51
CA GLY A 84 -5.64 8.21 7.51
C GLY A 84 -5.45 9.62 6.97
N ILE A 85 -4.30 9.91 6.36
CA ILE A 85 -3.99 11.25 5.82
C ILE A 85 -4.94 11.65 4.68
N PRO A 86 -5.20 10.81 3.65
CA PRO A 86 -6.17 11.15 2.60
C PRO A 86 -7.58 11.39 3.14
N ALA A 87 -8.02 10.56 4.11
CA ALA A 87 -9.34 10.76 4.72
C ALA A 87 -9.42 12.07 5.54
N LEU A 88 -8.33 12.44 6.23
CA LEU A 88 -8.25 13.71 6.96
C LEU A 88 -8.36 14.91 6.01
N ILE A 89 -7.74 14.85 4.85
CA ILE A 89 -7.71 15.94 3.86
C ILE A 89 -9.03 16.02 3.06
N ALA A 90 -9.43 14.92 2.43
CA ALA A 90 -10.52 14.90 1.45
C ALA A 90 -11.74 14.08 1.88
N GLY A 91 -11.60 13.20 2.89
CA GLY A 91 -12.59 12.16 3.17
C GLY A 91 -12.60 11.08 2.07
N ILE A 92 -13.03 9.86 2.42
CA ILE A 92 -13.16 8.76 1.46
C ILE A 92 -14.57 8.18 1.61
N ASN A 93 -15.41 8.34 0.60
CA ASN A 93 -16.75 7.75 0.61
C ASN A 93 -16.69 6.30 0.15
N THR A 94 -16.79 5.37 1.09
CA THR A 94 -16.67 3.93 0.85
C THR A 94 -18.02 3.23 0.68
N SER A 95 -19.14 3.95 0.78
CA SER A 95 -20.49 3.39 0.83
C SER A 95 -20.88 2.57 -0.42
N GLU A 96 -20.31 2.87 -1.57
CA GLU A 96 -20.60 2.20 -2.84
C GLU A 96 -19.52 1.18 -3.25
N CYS A 97 -18.43 1.09 -2.48
CA CYS A 97 -17.30 0.22 -2.81
C CYS A 97 -17.62 -1.25 -2.55
N LYS A 98 -17.55 -2.10 -3.57
CA LYS A 98 -17.77 -3.56 -3.44
C LYS A 98 -16.48 -4.27 -3.03
N THR A 99 -15.98 -4.04 -1.82
CA THR A 99 -14.65 -4.47 -1.36
C THR A 99 -14.65 -5.68 -0.43
N VAL A 100 -15.83 -6.14 0.03
CA VAL A 100 -15.99 -7.17 1.08
C VAL A 100 -15.19 -8.43 0.81
N LYS A 101 -15.27 -9.00 -0.40
CA LYS A 101 -14.55 -10.25 -0.73
C LYS A 101 -13.03 -10.09 -0.60
N ASN A 102 -12.50 -8.98 -1.11
CA ASN A 102 -11.05 -8.73 -1.14
C ASN A 102 -10.53 -8.38 0.26
N TYR A 103 -11.34 -7.67 1.06
CA TYR A 103 -11.04 -7.43 2.46
C TYR A 103 -11.01 -8.74 3.26
N VAL A 104 -12.01 -9.61 3.07
CA VAL A 104 -12.02 -10.94 3.73
C VAL A 104 -10.79 -11.74 3.32
N PHE A 105 -10.41 -11.70 2.04
CA PHE A 105 -9.20 -12.38 1.58
C PHE A 105 -7.94 -11.79 2.21
N MET A 106 -7.83 -10.46 2.32
CA MET A 106 -6.73 -9.78 3.01
C MET A 106 -6.64 -10.24 4.47
N MET A 107 -7.77 -10.28 5.19
CA MET A 107 -7.80 -10.72 6.59
C MET A 107 -7.43 -12.20 6.72
N LEU A 108 -7.90 -13.07 5.82
CA LEU A 108 -7.50 -14.48 5.80
C LEU A 108 -6.00 -14.63 5.52
N ALA A 109 -5.44 -13.87 4.56
CA ALA A 109 -4.01 -13.84 4.29
C ALA A 109 -3.21 -13.40 5.53
N THR A 110 -3.69 -12.35 6.23
CA THR A 110 -3.09 -11.90 7.49
C THR A 110 -3.14 -12.99 8.57
N LEU A 111 -4.25 -13.68 8.73
CA LEU A 111 -4.37 -14.77 9.71
C LEU A 111 -3.47 -15.97 9.36
N VAL A 112 -3.36 -16.33 8.07
CA VAL A 112 -2.42 -17.38 7.62
C VAL A 112 -0.97 -16.95 7.90
N PHE A 113 -0.62 -15.70 7.57
CA PHE A 113 0.70 -15.14 7.86
C PHE A 113 1.04 -15.24 9.35
N LEU A 114 0.15 -14.76 10.23
CA LEU A 114 0.34 -14.84 11.67
C LEU A 114 0.44 -16.30 12.15
N SER A 115 -0.40 -17.19 11.64
CA SER A 115 -0.38 -18.62 12.02
C SER A 115 0.94 -19.28 11.64
N LEU A 116 1.46 -19.02 10.44
CA LEU A 116 2.74 -19.56 9.98
C LEU A 116 3.92 -18.89 10.72
N ALA A 117 3.78 -17.62 11.11
CA ALA A 117 4.79 -16.92 11.91
C ALA A 117 5.09 -17.65 13.23
N PHE A 118 4.10 -18.29 13.85
CA PHE A 118 4.31 -19.09 15.08
C PHE A 118 5.23 -20.31 14.89
N LEU A 119 5.61 -20.66 13.64
CA LEU A 119 6.65 -21.67 13.39
C LEU A 119 8.08 -21.12 13.64
N GLY A 120 8.23 -19.82 13.90
CA GLY A 120 9.47 -19.15 14.27
C GLY A 120 10.29 -18.58 13.09
N SER A 121 10.01 -19.01 11.86
CA SER A 121 10.66 -18.48 10.65
C SER A 121 9.79 -18.70 9.43
N PHE A 122 9.96 -17.84 8.43
CA PHE A 122 9.46 -18.12 7.09
C PHE A 122 10.61 -18.64 6.23
N SER A 123 10.48 -19.88 5.79
CA SER A 123 11.38 -20.54 4.86
C SER A 123 10.76 -20.63 3.46
N VAL A 124 11.45 -21.31 2.55
CA VAL A 124 10.93 -21.55 1.19
C VAL A 124 9.57 -22.28 1.21
N SER A 125 9.31 -23.16 2.20
CA SER A 125 8.01 -23.87 2.31
C SER A 125 6.85 -22.91 2.59
N GLU A 126 6.99 -22.02 3.54
CA GLU A 126 6.00 -20.98 3.85
C GLU A 126 5.86 -20.00 2.68
N GLY A 127 6.99 -19.66 2.04
CA GLY A 127 6.99 -18.84 0.83
C GLY A 127 6.18 -19.41 -0.31
N ILE A 128 6.28 -20.71 -0.55
CA ILE A 128 5.47 -21.41 -1.57
C ILE A 128 3.98 -21.34 -1.21
N ILE A 129 3.62 -21.51 0.06
CA ILE A 129 2.22 -21.35 0.51
C ILE A 129 1.71 -19.94 0.19
N PHE A 130 2.47 -18.89 0.50
CA PHE A 130 2.10 -17.51 0.19
C PHE A 130 1.94 -17.29 -1.31
N LEU A 131 2.84 -17.78 -2.16
CA LEU A 131 2.75 -17.64 -3.61
C LEU A 131 1.57 -18.43 -4.21
N ILE A 132 1.20 -19.58 -3.65
CA ILE A 132 -0.01 -20.32 -4.03
C ILE A 132 -1.25 -19.50 -3.69
N LEU A 133 -1.32 -18.93 -2.48
CA LEU A 133 -2.43 -18.05 -2.07
C LEU A 133 -2.52 -16.79 -2.92
N LEU A 134 -1.39 -16.19 -3.29
CA LEU A 134 -1.35 -15.07 -4.23
C LEU A 134 -1.93 -15.46 -5.60
N THR A 135 -1.50 -16.61 -6.13
CA THR A 135 -1.98 -17.12 -7.42
C THR A 135 -3.48 -17.40 -7.39
N LEU A 136 -3.98 -17.97 -6.29
CA LEU A 136 -5.41 -18.16 -6.05
C LEU A 136 -6.15 -16.83 -6.02
N PHE A 137 -5.65 -15.85 -5.27
CA PHE A 137 -6.22 -14.51 -5.19
C PHE A 137 -6.32 -13.84 -6.56
N LEU A 138 -5.22 -13.81 -7.33
CA LEU A 138 -5.20 -13.22 -8.65
C LEU A 138 -6.14 -13.93 -9.62
N SER A 139 -6.23 -15.27 -9.53
CA SER A 139 -7.15 -16.08 -10.34
C SER A 139 -8.62 -15.74 -10.05
N ILE A 140 -8.97 -15.57 -8.76
CA ILE A 140 -10.31 -15.15 -8.35
C ILE A 140 -10.60 -13.73 -8.82
N ALA A 141 -9.66 -12.79 -8.65
CA ALA A 141 -9.79 -11.40 -9.08
C ALA A 141 -10.02 -11.30 -10.59
N VAL A 142 -9.26 -12.04 -11.40
CA VAL A 142 -9.43 -12.10 -12.86
C VAL A 142 -10.79 -12.73 -13.23
N ARG A 143 -11.18 -13.82 -12.58
CA ARG A 143 -12.48 -14.47 -12.84
C ARG A 143 -13.65 -13.57 -12.51
N ASP A 144 -13.62 -12.86 -11.37
CA ASP A 144 -14.67 -11.93 -10.97
C ASP A 144 -14.71 -10.73 -11.92
N SER A 145 -13.58 -10.23 -12.38
CA SER A 145 -13.48 -9.18 -13.41
C SER A 145 -14.13 -9.59 -14.73
N LEU A 146 -13.92 -10.84 -15.17
CA LEU A 146 -14.50 -11.35 -16.40
C LEU A 146 -16.01 -11.54 -16.30
N LYS A 147 -16.54 -11.85 -15.11
CA LYS A 147 -17.97 -11.98 -14.86
C LYS A 147 -18.67 -10.62 -14.67
N GLY A 148 -17.98 -9.65 -14.07
CA GLY A 148 -18.50 -8.31 -13.77
C GLY A 148 -18.58 -7.35 -14.96
N LYS A 149 -18.32 -7.81 -16.18
CA LYS A 149 -18.35 -6.99 -17.41
C LYS A 149 -19.69 -6.29 -17.70
N ALA A 150 -20.76 -6.60 -16.97
CA ALA A 150 -22.11 -6.08 -17.20
C ALA A 150 -22.48 -4.83 -16.37
N GLU A 151 -21.74 -4.52 -15.30
CA GLU A 151 -22.10 -3.43 -14.37
C GLU A 151 -20.93 -2.50 -14.06
N VAL A 152 -20.25 -1.97 -15.09
CA VAL A 152 -19.42 -0.79 -14.87
C VAL A 152 -20.37 0.39 -14.77
N SER A 153 -20.76 0.76 -13.56
CA SER A 153 -21.49 1.99 -13.29
C SER A 153 -20.60 3.16 -13.72
N TYR A 154 -20.99 3.81 -14.79
CA TYR A 154 -20.40 5.06 -15.22
C TYR A 154 -20.90 6.17 -14.27
N LEU A 155 -20.37 6.21 -13.05
CA LEU A 155 -20.52 7.40 -12.23
C LEU A 155 -19.85 8.55 -13.01
N GLU A 156 -20.58 9.64 -13.23
CA GLU A 156 -20.12 10.86 -13.88
C GLU A 156 -18.92 11.43 -13.09
N VAL A 157 -17.71 11.02 -13.48
CA VAL A 157 -16.49 11.50 -12.87
C VAL A 157 -15.85 12.46 -13.86
N GLU A 158 -15.77 13.72 -13.49
CA GLU A 158 -15.19 14.83 -14.28
C GLU A 158 -13.78 14.58 -14.83
N THR A 159 -13.12 13.49 -14.40
CA THR A 159 -11.72 13.16 -14.74
C THR A 159 -11.58 12.03 -15.78
N VAL A 160 -12.69 11.51 -16.28
CA VAL A 160 -12.68 10.39 -17.22
C VAL A 160 -12.82 10.90 -18.65
N ASP A 161 -11.83 10.58 -19.50
CA ASP A 161 -11.93 10.76 -20.94
C ASP A 161 -12.12 9.39 -21.62
N PRO A 162 -13.37 9.00 -21.97
CA PRO A 162 -13.65 7.72 -22.61
C PRO A 162 -12.91 7.54 -23.96
N ASN A 163 -12.48 8.64 -24.56
CA ASN A 163 -11.80 8.69 -25.85
C ASN A 163 -10.27 8.71 -25.72
N LEU A 164 -9.73 8.64 -24.48
CA LEU A 164 -8.29 8.68 -24.26
C LEU A 164 -7.60 7.53 -25.03
N ALA A 165 -6.63 7.89 -25.86
CA ALA A 165 -5.92 6.93 -26.70
C ALA A 165 -5.18 5.88 -25.84
N ARG A 166 -5.16 4.61 -26.28
CA ARG A 166 -4.52 3.49 -25.52
C ARG A 166 -3.09 3.81 -25.12
N TRP A 167 -2.30 4.39 -26.02
CA TRP A 167 -0.91 4.73 -25.72
C TRP A 167 -0.77 5.78 -24.60
N LYS A 168 -1.72 6.73 -24.49
CA LYS A 168 -1.74 7.71 -23.41
C LYS A 168 -2.07 7.06 -22.06
N ILE A 169 -2.99 6.10 -22.05
CA ILE A 169 -3.31 5.31 -20.82
C ILE A 169 -2.05 4.57 -20.35
N MET A 170 -1.38 3.86 -21.27
CA MET A 170 -0.14 3.15 -20.93
C MET A 170 0.97 4.12 -20.49
N LEU A 171 1.08 5.27 -21.14
CA LEU A 171 2.02 6.31 -20.74
C LEU A 171 1.72 6.83 -19.32
N PHE A 172 0.45 7.07 -18.98
CA PHE A 172 0.05 7.53 -17.66
C PHE A 172 0.38 6.48 -16.58
N LEU A 173 0.06 5.21 -16.83
CA LEU A 173 0.42 4.13 -15.91
C LEU A 173 1.94 4.06 -15.73
N SER A 174 2.71 4.05 -16.83
CA SER A 174 4.17 3.95 -16.77
C SER A 174 4.81 5.16 -16.07
N LEU A 175 4.40 6.39 -16.42
CA LEU A 175 4.93 7.60 -15.78
C LEU A 175 4.57 7.65 -14.28
N GLY A 176 3.38 7.22 -13.91
CA GLY A 176 2.97 7.13 -12.52
C GLY A 176 3.81 6.11 -11.76
N LEU A 177 3.89 4.88 -12.25
CA LEU A 177 4.62 3.78 -11.59
C LEU A 177 6.15 4.04 -11.49
N ILE A 178 6.74 4.76 -12.45
CA ILE A 178 8.16 5.14 -12.41
C ILE A 178 8.35 6.41 -11.57
N GLY A 179 7.47 7.39 -11.71
CA GLY A 179 7.59 8.67 -11.04
C GLY A 179 7.41 8.59 -9.52
N LEU A 180 6.54 7.70 -9.04
CA LEU A 180 6.30 7.52 -7.61
C LEU A 180 7.56 7.12 -6.84
N PRO A 181 8.29 6.03 -7.18
CA PRO A 181 9.52 5.67 -6.46
C PRO A 181 10.63 6.73 -6.61
N ILE A 182 10.72 7.40 -7.76
CA ILE A 182 11.68 8.48 -7.96
C ILE A 182 11.37 9.67 -7.04
N GLY A 183 10.11 10.10 -6.98
CA GLY A 183 9.67 11.18 -6.11
C GLY A 183 9.87 10.85 -4.62
N ALA A 184 9.56 9.61 -4.23
CA ALA A 184 9.76 9.12 -2.87
C ALA A 184 11.25 9.11 -2.48
N ASP A 185 12.14 8.57 -3.32
CA ASP A 185 13.58 8.53 -3.08
C ASP A 185 14.17 9.94 -2.90
N ILE A 186 13.81 10.87 -3.78
CA ILE A 186 14.26 12.27 -3.69
C ILE A 186 13.73 12.90 -2.38
N LEU A 187 12.47 12.70 -2.04
CA LEU A 187 11.87 13.29 -0.83
C LEU A 187 12.52 12.73 0.42
N VAL A 188 12.62 11.40 0.55
CA VAL A 188 13.17 10.72 1.75
C VAL A 188 14.64 11.09 1.96
N LYS A 189 15.49 11.01 0.92
CA LYS A 189 16.89 11.37 1.03
C LYS A 189 17.10 12.81 1.55
N ASN A 190 16.34 13.74 1.02
CA ASN A 190 16.48 15.14 1.42
C ASN A 190 15.82 15.42 2.78
N ALA A 191 14.69 14.77 3.10
CA ALA A 191 14.08 14.85 4.43
C ALA A 191 15.00 14.30 5.51
N SER A 192 15.72 13.20 5.24
CA SER A 192 16.75 12.64 6.14
C SER A 192 17.87 13.63 6.39
N LEU A 193 18.44 14.25 5.33
CA LEU A 193 19.48 15.26 5.47
C LEU A 193 18.99 16.50 6.26
N ILE A 194 17.73 16.88 6.11
CA ILE A 194 17.15 17.96 6.92
C ILE A 194 17.05 17.53 8.38
N ALA A 195 16.52 16.33 8.66
CA ALA A 195 16.34 15.84 10.03
C ALA A 195 17.69 15.72 10.77
N THR A 196 18.72 15.15 10.14
CA THR A 196 20.05 15.04 10.72
C THR A 196 20.70 16.43 10.95
N SER A 197 20.43 17.41 10.08
CA SER A 197 20.89 18.79 10.29
C SER A 197 20.27 19.48 11.53
N TYR A 198 19.13 19.00 12.01
CA TYR A 198 18.50 19.43 13.27
C TYR A 198 18.89 18.56 14.48
N GLY A 199 19.86 17.66 14.31
CA GLY A 199 20.38 16.82 15.40
C GLY A 199 19.55 15.57 15.68
N ILE A 200 18.65 15.18 14.79
CA ILE A 200 17.93 13.89 14.86
C ILE A 200 18.92 12.80 14.45
N SER A 201 19.06 11.74 15.27
CA SER A 201 20.00 10.67 14.99
C SER A 201 19.62 9.88 13.73
N ASP A 202 20.63 9.31 13.05
CA ASP A 202 20.43 8.50 11.85
C ASP A 202 19.57 7.26 12.12
N GLU A 203 19.62 6.73 13.37
CA GLU A 203 18.79 5.60 13.80
C GLU A 203 17.30 5.99 13.80
N VAL A 204 16.95 7.14 14.39
CA VAL A 204 15.56 7.64 14.40
C VAL A 204 15.08 7.98 12.99
N VAL A 205 15.95 8.57 12.16
CA VAL A 205 15.66 8.84 10.75
C VAL A 205 15.41 7.53 9.99
N GLY A 206 16.23 6.51 10.20
CA GLY A 206 16.08 5.21 9.58
C GLY A 206 14.78 4.51 9.98
N LEU A 207 14.47 4.50 11.29
CA LEU A 207 13.25 3.86 11.82
C LEU A 207 11.96 4.58 11.43
N THR A 208 12.02 5.87 11.13
CA THR A 208 10.82 6.67 10.82
C THR A 208 10.71 7.04 9.35
N LEU A 209 11.63 7.88 8.86
CA LEU A 209 11.55 8.43 7.50
C LEU A 209 11.77 7.38 6.42
N VAL A 210 12.67 6.41 6.64
CA VAL A 210 12.89 5.34 5.67
C VAL A 210 11.74 4.34 5.70
N ALA A 211 11.24 3.98 6.89
CA ALA A 211 10.10 3.07 7.03
C ALA A 211 8.81 3.65 6.41
N VAL A 212 8.54 4.94 6.63
CA VAL A 212 7.41 5.63 5.97
C VAL A 212 7.69 5.83 4.48
N GLY A 213 8.96 6.00 4.11
CA GLY A 213 9.39 6.34 2.76
C GLY A 213 8.99 5.33 1.69
N THR A 214 9.03 4.05 2.02
CA THR A 214 8.60 2.98 1.09
C THR A 214 7.09 3.05 0.83
N SER A 215 6.28 3.45 1.82
CA SER A 215 4.82 3.60 1.67
C SER A 215 4.38 4.98 1.11
N LEU A 216 5.32 5.87 0.74
CA LEU A 216 4.99 7.16 0.12
C LEU A 216 4.33 7.02 -1.26
N PRO A 217 4.71 6.08 -2.13
CA PRO A 217 3.99 5.82 -3.38
C PRO A 217 2.51 5.49 -3.15
N GLU A 218 2.22 4.60 -2.18
CA GLU A 218 0.86 4.24 -1.78
C GLU A 218 0.11 5.45 -1.24
N LEU A 219 0.76 6.24 -0.37
CA LEU A 219 0.17 7.44 0.23
C LEU A 219 -0.19 8.47 -0.84
N ALA A 220 0.73 8.77 -1.77
CA ALA A 220 0.49 9.73 -2.84
C ALA A 220 -0.63 9.28 -3.76
N THR A 221 -0.65 8.01 -4.15
CA THR A 221 -1.69 7.43 -5.00
C THR A 221 -3.05 7.48 -4.31
N THR A 222 -3.12 7.05 -3.04
CA THR A 222 -4.36 7.04 -2.26
C THR A 222 -4.85 8.47 -1.98
N LEU A 223 -3.95 9.42 -1.71
CA LEU A 223 -4.29 10.83 -1.54
C LEU A 223 -4.91 11.41 -2.82
N MET A 224 -4.28 11.17 -3.96
CA MET A 224 -4.81 11.66 -5.24
C MET A 224 -6.13 10.97 -5.61
N ALA A 225 -6.29 9.69 -5.29
CA ALA A 225 -7.56 8.97 -5.44
C ALA A 225 -8.66 9.60 -4.57
N ALA A 226 -8.38 9.91 -3.30
CA ALA A 226 -9.33 10.56 -2.40
C ALA A 226 -9.72 11.97 -2.88
N VAL A 227 -8.74 12.79 -3.27
CA VAL A 227 -8.97 14.13 -3.83
C VAL A 227 -9.83 14.06 -5.09
N ARG A 228 -9.65 13.04 -5.93
CA ARG A 228 -10.42 12.79 -7.14
C ARG A 228 -11.73 12.04 -6.90
N ARG A 229 -12.11 11.79 -5.65
CA ARG A 229 -13.32 11.03 -5.26
C ARG A 229 -13.36 9.62 -5.85
N GLN A 230 -12.19 9.00 -6.06
CA GLN A 230 -12.02 7.63 -6.54
C GLN A 230 -11.81 6.68 -5.35
N ALA A 231 -12.83 6.50 -4.51
CA ALA A 231 -12.75 5.67 -3.31
C ALA A 231 -12.38 4.21 -3.64
N ASP A 232 -12.86 3.68 -4.75
CA ASP A 232 -12.50 2.35 -5.25
C ASP A 232 -11.00 2.21 -5.51
N VAL A 233 -10.36 3.26 -6.07
CA VAL A 233 -8.91 3.25 -6.30
C VAL A 233 -8.17 3.34 -4.97
N ALA A 234 -8.62 4.18 -4.03
CA ALA A 234 -8.00 4.33 -2.72
C ALA A 234 -8.03 3.02 -1.91
N LEU A 235 -9.23 2.40 -1.76
CA LEU A 235 -9.37 1.14 -1.04
C LEU A 235 -8.71 -0.03 -1.76
N GLY A 236 -8.81 -0.07 -3.11
CA GLY A 236 -8.17 -1.09 -3.92
C GLY A 236 -6.65 -1.08 -3.76
N ASN A 237 -6.03 0.12 -3.74
CA ASN A 237 -4.61 0.28 -3.50
C ASN A 237 -4.19 -0.28 -2.13
N VAL A 238 -4.85 0.15 -1.06
CA VAL A 238 -4.50 -0.26 0.31
C VAL A 238 -4.73 -1.75 0.55
N ILE A 239 -5.90 -2.29 0.19
CA ILE A 239 -6.19 -3.72 0.36
C ILE A 239 -5.25 -4.57 -0.51
N GLY A 240 -4.98 -4.11 -1.74
CA GLY A 240 -4.06 -4.77 -2.66
C GLY A 240 -2.63 -4.78 -2.15
N SER A 241 -2.10 -3.63 -1.74
CA SER A 241 -0.75 -3.53 -1.19
C SER A 241 -0.57 -4.42 0.05
N ASN A 242 -1.57 -4.49 0.95
CA ASN A 242 -1.50 -5.38 2.10
C ASN A 242 -1.45 -6.87 1.69
N ILE A 243 -2.25 -7.28 0.70
CA ILE A 243 -2.21 -8.65 0.16
C ILE A 243 -0.85 -8.92 -0.51
N PHE A 244 -0.35 -8.00 -1.33
CA PHE A 244 0.95 -8.16 -2.00
C PHE A 244 2.12 -8.17 -1.02
N ASN A 245 2.10 -7.33 0.00
CA ASN A 245 3.14 -7.32 1.03
C ASN A 245 3.23 -8.67 1.75
N ILE A 246 2.10 -9.23 2.17
CA ILE A 246 2.05 -10.52 2.85
C ILE A 246 2.39 -11.67 1.88
N LEU A 247 1.74 -11.75 0.73
CA LEU A 247 1.80 -12.94 -0.10
C LEU A 247 2.92 -12.89 -1.15
N ALA A 248 3.11 -11.74 -1.81
CA ALA A 248 4.14 -11.61 -2.83
C ALA A 248 5.51 -11.31 -2.21
N ILE A 249 5.60 -10.29 -1.36
CA ILE A 249 6.90 -9.87 -0.83
C ILE A 249 7.50 -10.97 0.05
N VAL A 250 6.76 -11.49 1.03
CA VAL A 250 7.28 -12.59 1.86
C VAL A 250 7.54 -13.81 1.01
N GLY A 251 6.57 -14.21 0.17
CA GLY A 251 6.70 -15.40 -0.68
C GLY A 251 7.92 -15.36 -1.61
N ILE A 252 8.20 -14.22 -2.22
CA ILE A 252 9.38 -14.07 -3.10
C ILE A 252 10.66 -13.96 -2.28
N THR A 253 10.65 -13.20 -1.19
CA THR A 253 11.85 -12.94 -0.38
C THR A 253 12.40 -14.21 0.23
N THR A 254 11.55 -15.16 0.64
CA THR A 254 12.00 -16.48 1.17
C THR A 254 12.75 -17.34 0.15
N MET A 255 12.67 -17.04 -1.16
CA MET A 255 13.49 -17.71 -2.19
C MET A 255 14.97 -17.25 -2.13
N PHE A 256 15.25 -16.15 -1.47
CA PHE A 256 16.59 -15.57 -1.33
C PHE A 256 17.23 -15.88 0.04
N GLY A 257 16.45 -16.33 1.01
CA GLY A 257 16.90 -16.73 2.35
C GLY A 257 15.75 -16.81 3.34
N ASP A 258 15.98 -17.51 4.44
CA ASP A 258 15.01 -17.65 5.53
C ASP A 258 14.83 -16.31 6.26
N ILE A 259 13.59 -16.04 6.68
CA ILE A 259 13.22 -14.85 7.44
C ILE A 259 12.88 -15.29 8.87
N PRO A 260 13.86 -15.28 9.80
CA PRO A 260 13.61 -15.59 11.21
C PRO A 260 12.77 -14.49 11.84
N ILE A 261 11.89 -14.89 12.75
CA ILE A 261 10.95 -13.99 13.41
C ILE A 261 11.40 -13.75 14.84
N SER A 262 11.76 -12.50 15.15
CA SER A 262 12.14 -12.13 16.51
C SER A 262 10.92 -12.06 17.45
N SER A 263 11.15 -12.26 18.76
CA SER A 263 10.10 -12.25 19.80
C SER A 263 9.32 -10.93 19.83
N SER A 264 9.97 -9.80 19.51
CA SER A 264 9.34 -8.48 19.50
C SER A 264 8.11 -8.38 18.59
N PHE A 265 8.12 -9.06 17.43
CA PHE A 265 6.97 -9.07 16.54
C PHE A 265 5.73 -9.73 17.15
N TYR A 266 5.91 -10.80 17.94
CA TYR A 266 4.81 -11.51 18.62
C TYR A 266 4.22 -10.69 19.77
N GLU A 267 5.04 -9.85 20.43
CA GLU A 267 4.61 -9.06 21.57
C GLU A 267 3.77 -7.85 21.15
N PHE A 268 4.05 -7.23 19.99
CA PHE A 268 3.44 -5.95 19.63
C PHE A 268 3.01 -5.86 18.16
N ASP A 269 3.94 -5.93 17.20
CA ASP A 269 3.71 -5.53 15.82
C ASP A 269 2.62 -6.35 15.11
N PHE A 270 2.58 -7.66 15.33
CA PHE A 270 1.60 -8.55 14.72
C PHE A 270 0.17 -8.23 15.17
N TRP A 271 -0.02 -7.87 16.43
CA TRP A 271 -1.31 -7.50 16.97
C TRP A 271 -1.78 -6.13 16.47
N ILE A 272 -0.84 -5.18 16.31
CA ILE A 272 -1.16 -3.89 15.71
C ILE A 272 -1.53 -4.06 14.23
N MET A 273 -0.82 -4.89 13.48
CA MET A 273 -1.14 -5.20 12.09
C MET A 273 -2.54 -5.83 11.96
N LEU A 274 -2.86 -6.81 12.81
CA LEU A 274 -4.19 -7.43 12.84
C LEU A 274 -5.27 -6.41 13.22
N GLY A 275 -5.02 -5.61 14.26
CA GLY A 275 -5.91 -4.55 14.72
C GLY A 275 -6.17 -3.50 13.65
N ALA A 276 -5.14 -3.07 12.92
CA ALA A 276 -5.27 -2.16 11.79
C ALA A 276 -6.20 -2.76 10.72
N GLY A 277 -6.01 -4.04 10.37
CA GLY A 277 -6.92 -4.72 9.44
C GLY A 277 -8.38 -4.74 9.95
N ILE A 278 -8.59 -5.01 11.23
CA ILE A 278 -9.95 -5.06 11.84
C ILE A 278 -10.60 -3.67 11.82
N VAL A 279 -9.86 -2.59 11.99
CA VAL A 279 -10.40 -1.21 11.93
C VAL A 279 -11.07 -0.90 10.59
N LEU A 280 -10.74 -1.58 9.51
CA LEU A 280 -11.41 -1.41 8.21
C LEU A 280 -12.81 -2.03 8.16
N PHE A 281 -13.15 -2.94 9.09
CA PHE A 281 -14.41 -3.68 9.09
C PHE A 281 -15.67 -2.80 8.94
N PRO A 282 -15.88 -1.73 9.74
CA PRO A 282 -17.08 -0.91 9.61
C PRO A 282 -17.20 -0.20 8.26
N PHE A 283 -16.09 0.17 7.65
CA PHE A 283 -16.08 0.84 6.35
C PHE A 283 -16.39 -0.11 5.21
N VAL A 284 -15.99 -1.38 5.35
CA VAL A 284 -16.19 -2.42 4.32
C VAL A 284 -17.57 -3.08 4.42
N PHE A 285 -18.03 -3.40 5.65
CA PHE A 285 -19.28 -4.15 5.84
C PHE A 285 -20.50 -3.27 6.10
N MET A 286 -20.31 -2.12 6.75
CA MET A 286 -21.42 -1.24 7.13
C MET A 286 -21.55 -0.05 6.16
N GLY A 287 -20.68 0.07 5.16
CA GLY A 287 -20.68 1.16 4.19
C GLY A 287 -20.43 2.54 4.81
N LEU A 288 -19.79 2.60 5.96
CA LEU A 288 -19.45 3.87 6.62
C LEU A 288 -18.33 4.56 5.85
N SER A 289 -18.47 5.85 5.57
CA SER A 289 -17.40 6.64 4.97
C SER A 289 -16.26 6.90 5.96
N ILE A 290 -15.02 6.85 5.47
CA ILE A 290 -13.85 7.28 6.25
C ILE A 290 -13.81 8.81 6.18
N ASN A 291 -14.49 9.45 7.13
CA ASN A 291 -14.55 10.90 7.23
C ASN A 291 -13.27 11.47 7.90
N ARG A 292 -13.19 12.81 8.01
CA ARG A 292 -12.03 13.49 8.59
C ARG A 292 -11.73 13.07 10.02
N LEU A 293 -12.75 12.78 10.84
CA LEU A 293 -12.54 12.32 12.22
C LEU A 293 -11.89 10.94 12.26
N TRP A 294 -12.34 10.01 11.42
CA TRP A 294 -11.68 8.72 11.24
C TRP A 294 -10.26 8.88 10.67
N GLY A 295 -10.08 9.80 9.71
CA GLY A 295 -8.75 10.16 9.20
C GLY A 295 -7.79 10.62 10.29
N ALA A 296 -8.26 11.52 11.17
CA ALA A 296 -7.48 11.97 12.33
C ALA A 296 -7.16 10.82 13.30
N PHE A 297 -8.17 9.98 13.62
CA PHE A 297 -7.98 8.82 14.50
C PHE A 297 -6.93 7.86 13.95
N LEU A 298 -7.03 7.47 12.67
CA LEU A 298 -6.09 6.55 12.03
C LEU A 298 -4.67 7.14 12.00
N THR A 299 -4.53 8.41 11.64
CA THR A 299 -3.22 9.08 11.60
C THR A 299 -2.58 9.18 12.99
N LEU A 300 -3.37 9.51 14.02
CA LEU A 300 -2.90 9.54 15.40
C LEU A 300 -2.54 8.16 15.91
N ALA A 301 -3.31 7.11 15.56
CA ALA A 301 -2.98 5.74 15.90
C ALA A 301 -1.64 5.32 15.27
N TYR A 302 -1.36 5.72 14.03
CA TYR A 302 -0.06 5.47 13.41
C TYR A 302 1.07 6.22 14.10
N ALA A 303 0.88 7.49 14.43
CA ALA A 303 1.87 8.26 15.16
C ALA A 303 2.16 7.66 16.56
N SER A 304 1.12 7.17 17.24
CA SER A 304 1.27 6.46 18.52
C SER A 304 2.03 5.14 18.35
N TYR A 305 1.74 4.37 17.28
CA TYR A 305 2.48 3.15 16.95
C TYR A 305 3.97 3.44 16.76
N LEU A 306 4.31 4.44 15.92
CA LEU A 306 5.70 4.83 15.70
C LEU A 306 6.39 5.27 17.00
N TYR A 307 5.71 6.06 17.82
CA TYR A 307 6.26 6.51 19.11
C TYR A 307 6.62 5.33 20.03
N LEU A 308 5.73 4.33 20.11
CA LEU A 308 5.94 3.14 20.92
C LEU A 308 7.04 2.21 20.36
N THR A 309 7.22 2.17 19.05
CA THR A 309 8.25 1.33 18.39
C THR A 309 9.66 1.93 18.55
N ILE A 310 9.77 3.26 18.73
CA ILE A 310 11.08 3.94 18.90
C ILE A 310 11.58 3.91 20.35
N GLN A 311 10.71 3.66 21.34
CA GLN A 311 11.11 3.51 22.75
C GLN A 311 11.67 2.15 23.07
#